data_dff732dd9a51e811dcb4493ead886c40
#
_entry.id   dff732dd9a51e811dcb4493ead886c40
#
_cell.length_a   1.000
_cell.length_b   1.000
_cell.length_c   1.000
_cell.angle_alpha   90.00
_cell.angle_beta   90.00
_cell.angle_gamma   90.00
#
_symmetry.space_group_name_H-M   'P 1'
#
loop_
_entity.id
_entity.type
_entity.pdbx_description
1 polymer ?
#
loop_
_entity_poly.entity_id
_entity_poly.type
_entity_poly.pdbx_seq_one_letter_code
_entity_poly.pdbx_strand_id
1 'polypeptide(L)'
;MNNIRIEKLKYNIEKQGATSVSILKEDSRRLNDYFAFDKILLDAPCTGSGTIELENEKTYNGFTEKLLEKTTNSQLSLLKKALKILKKGHEMVYSTCSILQEENEDIINKAIKGANVEIVPIEIQEDIPKLPCKIKGALCIAPTKYYEGFFVAKLKKIK
;
A
#
# COMPACT_ATOMS: atom_id res chain seq x y z
N MET A 1 -11.29 9.05 -12.98
CA MET A 1 -11.34 9.16 -11.52
C MET A 1 -12.78 9.40 -11.08
N ASN A 2 -13.27 8.73 -10.04
CA ASN A 2 -14.69 8.76 -9.66
C ASN A 2 -14.99 10.00 -8.79
N ASN A 3 -15.89 10.88 -9.26
CA ASN A 3 -16.28 12.10 -8.56
C ASN A 3 -16.89 11.81 -7.17
N ILE A 4 -17.69 10.74 -7.06
CA ILE A 4 -18.33 10.35 -5.79
C ILE A 4 -17.29 10.03 -4.72
N ARG A 5 -16.18 9.38 -5.07
CA ARG A 5 -15.08 9.11 -4.13
C ARG A 5 -14.39 10.39 -3.66
N ILE A 6 -14.24 11.38 -4.53
CA ILE A 6 -13.65 12.67 -4.18
C ILE A 6 -14.56 13.43 -3.19
N GLU A 7 -15.86 13.47 -3.45
CA GLU A 7 -16.80 14.13 -2.54
C GLU A 7 -16.86 13.44 -1.16
N LYS A 8 -16.83 12.11 -1.13
CA LYS A 8 -16.71 11.36 0.13
C LYS A 8 -15.40 11.67 0.88
N LEU A 9 -14.30 11.79 0.16
CA LEU A 9 -13.01 12.16 0.75
C LEU A 9 -13.05 13.57 1.33
N LYS A 10 -13.56 14.56 0.59
CA LYS A 10 -13.75 15.92 1.08
C LYS A 10 -14.58 15.95 2.38
N TYR A 11 -15.76 15.31 2.33
CA TYR A 11 -16.63 15.20 3.50
C TYR A 11 -15.91 14.62 4.73
N ASN A 12 -15.13 13.53 4.54
CA ASN A 12 -14.39 12.92 5.64
C ASN A 12 -13.30 13.86 6.20
N ILE A 13 -12.57 14.56 5.32
CA ILE A 13 -11.53 15.52 5.71
C ILE A 13 -12.14 16.66 6.53
N GLU A 14 -13.24 17.24 6.07
CA GLU A 14 -13.97 18.30 6.75
C GLU A 14 -14.51 17.80 8.11
N LYS A 15 -15.15 16.64 8.13
CA LYS A 15 -15.70 16.03 9.35
C LYS A 15 -14.61 15.76 10.41
N GLN A 16 -13.39 15.44 9.99
CA GLN A 16 -12.25 15.20 10.88
C GLN A 16 -11.51 16.50 11.25
N GLY A 17 -11.95 17.66 10.76
CA GLY A 17 -11.30 18.94 11.04
C GLY A 17 -9.89 19.08 10.46
N ALA A 18 -9.55 18.31 9.43
CA ALA A 18 -8.22 18.32 8.82
C ALA A 18 -8.09 19.51 7.84
N THR A 19 -7.58 20.65 8.33
CA THR A 19 -7.50 21.91 7.59
C THR A 19 -6.27 22.03 6.67
N SER A 20 -5.21 21.21 6.88
CA SER A 20 -3.96 21.26 6.14
C SER A 20 -3.87 20.20 5.05
N VAL A 21 -4.99 19.84 4.42
CA VAL A 21 -5.07 18.78 3.40
C VAL A 21 -5.38 19.37 2.03
N SER A 22 -4.56 19.04 1.04
CA SER A 22 -4.81 19.32 -0.38
C SER A 22 -5.19 18.04 -1.11
N ILE A 23 -6.35 18.03 -1.75
CA ILE A 23 -6.84 16.87 -2.53
C ILE A 23 -6.41 17.04 -3.98
N LEU A 24 -5.64 16.08 -4.49
CA LEU A 24 -5.29 16.01 -5.91
C LEU A 24 -6.16 14.96 -6.59
N LYS A 25 -6.98 15.40 -7.56
CA LYS A 25 -7.81 14.53 -8.39
C LYS A 25 -7.00 14.07 -9.61
N GLU A 26 -5.98 13.28 -9.36
CA GLU A 26 -5.06 12.82 -10.40
C GLU A 26 -4.67 11.34 -10.18
N ASP A 27 -4.26 10.67 -11.25
CA ASP A 27 -3.61 9.38 -11.13
C ASP A 27 -2.19 9.58 -10.58
N SER A 28 -1.92 9.06 -9.40
CA SER A 28 -0.64 9.27 -8.71
C SER A 28 0.58 8.81 -9.52
N ARG A 29 0.41 7.92 -10.51
CA ARG A 29 1.47 7.54 -11.46
C ARG A 29 1.89 8.67 -12.39
N ARG A 30 1.00 9.68 -12.57
CA ARG A 30 1.21 10.85 -13.43
C ARG A 30 1.64 12.11 -12.68
N LEU A 31 1.76 12.03 -11.35
CA LEU A 31 2.28 13.15 -10.57
C LEU A 31 3.61 13.63 -11.15
N ASN A 32 3.80 14.95 -11.17
CA ASN A 32 5.03 15.53 -11.66
C ASN A 32 6.23 15.02 -10.84
N ASP A 33 7.33 14.71 -11.51
CA ASP A 33 8.55 14.21 -10.88
C ASP A 33 9.29 15.28 -10.04
N TYR A 34 8.92 16.55 -10.18
CA TYR A 34 9.39 17.64 -9.32
C TYR A 34 8.75 17.65 -7.92
N PHE A 35 7.68 16.89 -7.69
CA PHE A 35 7.21 16.70 -6.33
C PHE A 35 8.27 16.00 -5.48
N ALA A 36 8.45 16.48 -4.26
CA ALA A 36 9.40 15.94 -3.30
C ALA A 36 8.73 15.89 -1.91
N PHE A 37 8.45 14.69 -1.43
CA PHE A 37 7.76 14.47 -0.17
C PHE A 37 8.71 13.94 0.91
N ASP A 38 8.52 14.41 2.14
CA ASP A 38 9.26 13.93 3.31
C ASP A 38 8.76 12.57 3.79
N LYS A 39 7.45 12.32 3.66
CA LYS A 39 6.82 11.04 3.99
C LYS A 39 5.76 10.69 2.97
N ILE A 40 5.66 9.41 2.63
CA ILE A 40 4.63 8.89 1.74
C ILE A 40 3.97 7.68 2.41
N LEU A 41 2.65 7.65 2.42
CA LEU A 41 1.87 6.44 2.66
C LEU A 41 1.26 6.01 1.32
N LEU A 42 1.67 4.86 0.83
CA LEU A 42 1.11 4.22 -0.36
C LEU A 42 0.25 3.04 0.07
N ASP A 43 -1.03 3.31 0.28
CA ASP A 43 -2.06 2.27 0.42
C ASP A 43 -2.47 1.84 -0.99
N ALA A 44 -1.87 0.75 -1.45
CA ALA A 44 -1.89 0.37 -2.85
C ALA A 44 -3.17 -0.40 -3.23
N PRO A 45 -3.73 -0.18 -4.43
CA PRO A 45 -4.84 -0.99 -4.90
C PRO A 45 -4.42 -2.45 -4.99
N CYS A 46 -5.21 -3.36 -4.43
CA CYS A 46 -4.92 -4.78 -4.39
C CYS A 46 -6.17 -5.62 -4.68
N THR A 47 -6.03 -6.94 -4.70
CA THR A 47 -7.15 -7.86 -4.87
C THR A 47 -8.09 -7.89 -3.66
N GLY A 48 -7.62 -7.45 -2.49
CA GLY A 48 -8.36 -7.56 -1.24
C GLY A 48 -8.38 -8.97 -0.65
N SER A 49 -7.40 -9.82 -0.99
CA SER A 49 -7.37 -11.22 -0.52
C SER A 49 -7.36 -11.38 1.00
N GLY A 50 -6.90 -10.36 1.73
CA GLY A 50 -6.93 -10.34 3.19
C GLY A 50 -8.30 -10.04 3.80
N THR A 51 -9.26 -9.60 2.98
CA THR A 51 -10.64 -9.27 3.42
C THR A 51 -11.66 -10.34 3.02
N ILE A 52 -11.20 -11.50 2.51
CA ILE A 52 -12.06 -12.59 2.10
C ILE A 52 -12.68 -13.26 3.31
N GLU A 53 -14.01 -13.35 3.30
CA GLU A 53 -14.83 -14.11 4.24
C GLU A 53 -15.40 -15.33 3.51
N LEU A 54 -15.02 -16.55 3.90
CA LEU A 54 -15.40 -17.77 3.21
C LEU A 54 -16.92 -18.00 3.19
N GLU A 55 -17.63 -17.47 4.19
CA GLU A 55 -19.10 -17.56 4.30
C GLU A 55 -19.83 -16.50 3.45
N ASN A 56 -19.10 -15.56 2.85
CA ASN A 56 -19.66 -14.45 2.09
C ASN A 56 -19.07 -14.40 0.66
N GLU A 57 -19.74 -15.06 -0.27
CA GLU A 57 -19.29 -15.12 -1.67
C GLU A 57 -19.02 -13.78 -2.32
N LYS A 58 -19.66 -12.71 -1.89
CA LYS A 58 -19.45 -11.36 -2.43
C LYS A 58 -18.02 -10.85 -2.21
N THR A 59 -17.31 -11.41 -1.23
CA THR A 59 -15.94 -11.00 -0.90
C THR A 59 -14.90 -11.59 -1.85
N TYR A 60 -15.21 -12.68 -2.56
CA TYR A 60 -14.28 -13.37 -3.45
C TYR A 60 -14.78 -13.62 -4.89
N ASN A 61 -16.06 -13.40 -5.19
CA ASN A 61 -16.60 -13.57 -6.56
C ASN A 61 -15.88 -12.74 -7.63
N GLY A 62 -15.23 -11.63 -7.25
CA GLY A 62 -14.43 -10.79 -8.15
C GLY A 62 -12.96 -11.17 -8.25
N PHE A 63 -12.52 -12.19 -7.51
CA PHE A 63 -11.13 -12.60 -7.48
C PHE A 63 -10.78 -13.42 -8.74
N THR A 64 -9.91 -12.88 -9.58
CA THR A 64 -9.47 -13.50 -10.83
C THR A 64 -7.99 -13.27 -11.05
N GLU A 65 -7.33 -14.16 -11.83
CA GLU A 65 -5.93 -13.96 -12.26
C GLU A 65 -5.74 -12.62 -12.98
N LYS A 66 -6.71 -12.22 -13.81
CA LYS A 66 -6.68 -10.94 -14.51
C LYS A 66 -6.73 -9.75 -13.55
N LEU A 67 -7.49 -9.86 -12.45
CA LEU A 67 -7.49 -8.83 -11.40
C LEU A 67 -6.12 -8.76 -10.72
N LEU A 68 -5.54 -9.91 -10.35
CA LEU A 68 -4.23 -10.00 -9.74
C LEU A 68 -3.14 -9.38 -10.63
N GLU A 69 -3.12 -9.72 -11.91
CA GLU A 69 -2.19 -9.12 -12.87
C GLU A 69 -2.35 -7.60 -12.98
N LYS A 70 -3.59 -7.12 -13.05
CA LYS A 70 -3.89 -5.68 -13.12
C LYS A 70 -3.44 -4.93 -11.87
N THR A 71 -3.70 -5.49 -10.67
CA THR A 71 -3.33 -4.86 -9.41
C THR A 71 -1.82 -4.86 -9.22
N THR A 72 -1.12 -5.97 -9.45
CA THR A 72 0.34 -6.07 -9.33
C THR A 72 1.07 -5.12 -10.28
N ASN A 73 0.63 -4.98 -11.54
CA ASN A 73 1.17 -4.00 -12.48
C ASN A 73 0.96 -2.56 -12.00
N SER A 74 -0.21 -2.26 -11.44
CA SER A 74 -0.52 -0.94 -10.87
C SER A 74 0.33 -0.64 -9.63
N GLN A 75 0.44 -1.59 -8.72
CA GLN A 75 1.23 -1.50 -7.50
C GLN A 75 2.69 -1.20 -7.79
N LEU A 76 3.30 -1.97 -8.70
CA LEU A 76 4.70 -1.76 -9.09
C LEU A 76 4.92 -0.36 -9.66
N SER A 77 4.03 0.10 -10.53
CA SER A 77 4.11 1.43 -11.13
C SER A 77 3.96 2.54 -10.09
N LEU A 78 3.00 2.39 -9.15
CA LEU A 78 2.77 3.34 -8.06
C LEU A 78 3.94 3.38 -7.09
N LEU A 79 4.48 2.21 -6.70
CA LEU A 79 5.60 2.15 -5.76
C LEU A 79 6.87 2.77 -6.36
N LYS A 80 7.18 2.48 -7.63
CA LYS A 80 8.29 3.12 -8.33
C LYS A 80 8.14 4.64 -8.40
N LYS A 81 6.92 5.13 -8.68
CA LYS A 81 6.63 6.57 -8.67
C LYS A 81 6.82 7.15 -7.27
N ALA A 82 6.28 6.52 -6.23
CA ALA A 82 6.42 6.97 -4.86
C ALA A 82 7.90 7.06 -4.43
N LEU A 83 8.69 6.04 -4.71
CA LEU A 83 10.13 6.05 -4.45
C LEU A 83 10.86 7.16 -5.23
N LYS A 84 10.41 7.48 -6.45
CA LYS A 84 11.00 8.56 -7.25
C LYS A 84 10.80 9.93 -6.58
N ILE A 85 9.58 10.22 -6.11
CA ILE A 85 9.20 11.51 -5.52
C ILE A 85 9.41 11.60 -4.00
N LEU A 86 9.85 10.52 -3.35
CA LEU A 86 10.31 10.54 -1.96
C LEU A 86 11.68 11.22 -1.91
N LYS A 87 11.87 12.13 -0.97
CA LYS A 87 13.17 12.78 -0.73
C LYS A 87 14.22 11.78 -0.25
N LYS A 88 15.47 12.04 -0.54
CA LYS A 88 16.62 11.26 -0.03
C LYS A 88 16.70 11.36 1.49
N GLY A 89 17.03 10.26 2.15
CA GLY A 89 17.08 10.16 3.62
C GLY A 89 15.71 9.99 4.29
N HIS A 90 14.62 10.04 3.53
CA HIS A 90 13.25 9.98 4.04
C HIS A 90 12.61 8.60 3.85
N GLU A 91 11.48 8.40 4.53
CA GLU A 91 10.82 7.11 4.64
C GLU A 91 9.42 7.13 4.02
N MET A 92 9.00 5.97 3.52
CA MET A 92 7.64 5.73 3.11
C MET A 92 7.12 4.39 3.64
N VAL A 93 5.80 4.27 3.69
CA VAL A 93 5.12 3.01 3.98
C VAL A 93 4.38 2.56 2.72
N TYR A 94 4.54 1.29 2.40
CA TYR A 94 3.74 0.55 1.43
C TYR A 94 2.79 -0.37 2.18
N SER A 95 1.52 -0.37 1.85
CA SER A 95 0.52 -1.24 2.46
C SER A 95 -0.48 -1.79 1.46
N THR A 96 -1.03 -2.97 1.76
CA THR A 96 -2.15 -3.60 1.04
C THR A 96 -3.05 -4.35 2.02
N CYS A 97 -4.33 -4.47 1.70
CA CYS A 97 -5.22 -5.44 2.34
C CYS A 97 -5.16 -6.81 1.63
N SER A 98 -3.96 -7.24 1.25
CA SER A 98 -3.69 -8.52 0.60
C SER A 98 -2.72 -9.37 1.44
N ILE A 99 -2.92 -10.69 1.40
CA ILE A 99 -2.00 -11.67 1.99
C ILE A 99 -1.16 -12.40 0.93
N LEU A 100 -1.30 -12.01 -0.35
CA LEU A 100 -0.62 -12.67 -1.45
C LEU A 100 0.81 -12.13 -1.61
N GLN A 101 1.75 -13.06 -1.75
CA GLN A 101 3.16 -12.73 -1.99
C GLN A 101 3.35 -11.88 -3.24
N GLU A 102 2.59 -12.17 -4.31
CA GLU A 102 2.64 -11.48 -5.60
C GLU A 102 2.32 -9.99 -5.50
N GLU A 103 1.43 -9.60 -4.57
CA GLU A 103 1.03 -8.21 -4.32
C GLU A 103 1.90 -7.51 -3.27
N ASN A 104 2.64 -8.26 -2.50
CA ASN A 104 3.39 -7.81 -1.34
C ASN A 104 4.90 -7.89 -1.57
N GLU A 105 5.52 -9.00 -1.19
CA GLU A 105 6.98 -9.16 -1.22
C GLU A 105 7.55 -9.06 -2.64
N ASP A 106 6.87 -9.62 -3.63
CA ASP A 106 7.34 -9.60 -5.01
C ASP A 106 7.32 -8.18 -5.59
N ILE A 107 6.32 -7.36 -5.22
CA ILE A 107 6.25 -5.95 -5.61
C ILE A 107 7.40 -5.16 -4.99
N ILE A 108 7.63 -5.34 -3.68
CA ILE A 108 8.74 -4.68 -3.00
C ILE A 108 10.07 -5.06 -3.65
N ASN A 109 10.33 -6.36 -3.80
CA ASN A 109 11.59 -6.86 -4.39
C ASN A 109 11.82 -6.32 -5.81
N LYS A 110 10.77 -6.28 -6.65
CA LYS A 110 10.86 -5.73 -8.01
C LYS A 110 11.09 -4.21 -8.01
N ALA A 111 10.48 -3.49 -7.06
CA ALA A 111 10.57 -2.03 -7.01
C ALA A 111 11.92 -1.53 -6.50
N ILE A 112 12.51 -2.21 -5.49
CA ILE A 112 13.79 -1.80 -4.88
C ILE A 112 15.02 -2.33 -5.62
N LYS A 113 14.83 -3.27 -6.55
CA LYS A 113 15.94 -3.83 -7.35
C LYS A 113 16.68 -2.72 -8.12
N GLY A 114 17.93 -2.50 -7.75
CA GLY A 114 18.78 -1.44 -8.33
C GLY A 114 18.47 -0.02 -7.84
N ALA A 115 17.56 0.13 -6.87
CA ALA A 115 17.29 1.40 -6.20
C ALA A 115 18.07 1.50 -4.89
N ASN A 116 18.49 2.72 -4.53
CA ASN A 116 19.13 2.98 -3.23
C ASN A 116 18.06 3.09 -2.12
N VAL A 117 17.47 1.96 -1.77
CA VAL A 117 16.36 1.85 -0.80
C VAL A 117 16.67 0.71 0.15
N GLU A 118 16.42 0.92 1.43
CA GLU A 118 16.50 -0.11 2.48
C GLU A 118 15.13 -0.37 3.09
N ILE A 119 14.94 -1.59 3.60
CA ILE A 119 13.78 -1.95 4.42
C ILE A 119 14.07 -1.53 5.85
N VAL A 120 13.19 -0.73 6.43
CA VAL A 120 13.27 -0.33 7.83
C VAL A 120 12.38 -1.29 8.64
N PRO A 121 12.91 -2.00 9.64
CA PRO A 121 12.12 -2.91 10.46
C PRO A 121 10.94 -2.21 11.12
N ILE A 122 9.79 -2.87 11.10
CA ILE A 122 8.59 -2.45 11.82
C ILE A 122 8.50 -3.29 13.08
N GLU A 123 8.54 -2.63 14.24
CA GLU A 123 8.34 -3.26 15.53
C GLU A 123 6.91 -2.96 16.01
N ILE A 124 6.21 -4.00 16.42
CA ILE A 124 4.90 -3.89 17.07
C ILE A 124 4.98 -4.53 18.44
N GLN A 125 4.43 -3.84 19.43
CA GLN A 125 4.46 -4.27 20.84
C GLN A 125 3.35 -5.29 21.16
N GLU A 126 2.34 -5.41 20.30
CA GLU A 126 1.18 -6.27 20.51
C GLU A 126 1.40 -7.65 19.88
N ASP A 127 0.81 -8.67 20.51
CA ASP A 127 0.77 -10.04 19.97
C ASP A 127 -0.30 -10.15 18.88
N ILE A 128 -0.03 -9.55 17.74
CA ILE A 128 -0.90 -9.59 16.56
C ILE A 128 -0.54 -10.84 15.76
N PRO A 129 -1.52 -11.67 15.36
CA PRO A 129 -1.28 -12.84 14.52
C PRO A 129 -0.62 -12.46 13.20
N LYS A 130 0.46 -13.18 12.85
CA LYS A 130 1.29 -12.89 11.66
C LYS A 130 1.36 -14.11 10.77
N LEU A 131 1.35 -13.88 9.46
CA LEU A 131 1.76 -14.86 8.46
C LEU A 131 3.27 -14.77 8.23
N PRO A 132 3.90 -15.85 7.74
CA PRO A 132 5.30 -15.80 7.31
C PRO A 132 5.50 -14.71 6.26
N CYS A 133 6.54 -13.88 6.44
CA CYS A 133 6.92 -12.84 5.50
C CYS A 133 8.38 -13.05 5.06
N LYS A 134 8.62 -13.07 3.75
CA LYS A 134 9.96 -13.29 3.17
C LYS A 134 10.84 -12.04 3.23
N ILE A 135 10.26 -10.87 3.52
CA ILE A 135 11.00 -9.63 3.67
C ILE A 135 11.23 -9.37 5.16
N LYS A 136 12.50 -9.46 5.57
CA LYS A 136 12.88 -9.15 6.95
C LYS A 136 12.55 -7.70 7.28
N GLY A 137 11.76 -7.50 8.33
CA GLY A 137 11.34 -6.17 8.78
C GLY A 137 10.00 -5.68 8.25
N ALA A 138 9.40 -6.35 7.26
CA ALA A 138 8.01 -6.15 6.89
C ALA A 138 7.10 -7.05 7.73
N LEU A 139 5.81 -6.74 7.73
CA LEU A 139 4.79 -7.51 8.46
C LEU A 139 3.68 -7.96 7.51
N CYS A 140 3.29 -9.22 7.64
CA CYS A 140 2.09 -9.76 7.05
C CYS A 140 1.15 -10.20 8.18
N ILE A 141 0.06 -9.49 8.37
CA ILE A 141 -0.93 -9.74 9.43
C ILE A 141 -1.87 -10.84 8.95
N ALA A 142 -2.08 -11.85 9.80
CA ALA A 142 -3.00 -12.93 9.51
C ALA A 142 -4.46 -12.46 9.64
N PRO A 143 -5.36 -12.83 8.70
CA PRO A 143 -6.78 -12.57 8.87
C PRO A 143 -7.34 -13.40 10.04
N THR A 144 -8.16 -12.77 10.84
CA THR A 144 -8.87 -13.40 11.98
C THR A 144 -10.28 -12.85 12.04
N LYS A 145 -11.10 -13.29 13.00
CA LYS A 145 -12.42 -12.66 13.20
C LYS A 145 -12.36 -11.20 13.67
N TYR A 146 -11.18 -10.70 14.09
CA TYR A 146 -10.99 -9.32 14.56
C TYR A 146 -10.14 -8.46 13.64
N TYR A 147 -9.33 -9.07 12.78
CA TYR A 147 -8.39 -8.40 11.88
C TYR A 147 -8.58 -8.90 10.45
N GLU A 148 -8.56 -7.96 9.52
CA GLU A 148 -8.35 -8.29 8.11
C GLU A 148 -6.88 -8.67 7.88
N GLY A 149 -6.62 -9.51 6.89
CA GLY A 149 -5.27 -9.76 6.43
C GLY A 149 -4.66 -8.49 5.84
N PHE A 150 -3.43 -8.16 6.24
CA PHE A 150 -2.80 -6.91 5.86
C PHE A 150 -1.30 -7.05 5.70
N PHE A 151 -0.74 -6.37 4.73
CA PHE A 151 0.71 -6.29 4.56
C PHE A 151 1.20 -4.86 4.74
N VAL A 152 2.35 -4.71 5.39
CA VAL A 152 3.00 -3.41 5.56
C VAL A 152 4.52 -3.55 5.50
N ALA A 153 5.15 -2.67 4.72
CA ALA A 153 6.60 -2.52 4.64
C ALA A 153 6.99 -1.05 4.73
N LYS A 154 7.99 -0.74 5.54
CA LYS A 154 8.57 0.58 5.65
C LYS A 154 9.87 0.64 4.85
N LEU A 155 9.98 1.59 3.95
CA LEU A 155 11.06 1.77 3.01
C LEU A 155 11.74 3.11 3.27
N LYS A 156 13.07 3.15 3.22
CA LYS A 156 13.85 4.38 3.32
C LYS A 156 14.71 4.58 2.07
N LYS A 157 14.60 5.75 1.45
CA LYS A 157 15.46 6.13 0.34
C LYS A 157 16.78 6.67 0.86
N ILE A 158 17.88 5.98 0.53
CA ILE A 158 19.21 6.31 1.08
C ILE A 158 19.88 7.43 0.29
N LYS A 159 19.88 7.35 -1.05
CA LYS A 159 20.54 8.30 -1.95
C LYS A 159 19.65 8.73 -3.10
#